data_851448d04bdae72e13f896c815d94c0f
#
_entry.id   851448d04bdae72e13f896c815d94c0f
#
_cell.length_a   1.000
_cell.length_b   1.000
_cell.length_c   1.000
_cell.angle_alpha   90.00
_cell.angle_beta   90.00
_cell.angle_gamma   90.00
#
_symmetry.space_group_name_H-M   'P 1'
#
loop_
_entity.id
_entity.type
_entity.pdbx_description
1 polymer ?
#
loop_
_entity_poly.entity_id
_entity_poly.type
_entity_poly.pdbx_seq_one_letter_code
_entity_poly.pdbx_strand_id
1 'polypeptide(L)'
;MDKHITTPITEEVTKDLKSGDYVYITGTIYVARDAAHKRMIDALQRGEELPINIKDSTIYYMGPSPAREGRPIGSAGPTTATCMDRYAPTLLDLGEKAMIGKGKRSKEVIDAIVRNHAVYFAAVGGAGALLSKCITKSEIVCYEDLGAEAIRKIEIRDFPVIVVIDSQGNNLYETAIKEFAAI
;
A
#
# COMPACT_ATOMS: atom_id res chain seq x y z
N MET A 1 6.47 -12.07 -15.70
CA MET A 1 7.80 -11.42 -15.77
C MET A 1 7.98 -10.52 -14.54
N ASP A 2 9.15 -10.61 -13.93
CA ASP A 2 9.44 -9.82 -12.75
C ASP A 2 9.85 -8.40 -13.15
N LYS A 3 9.28 -7.42 -12.45
CA LYS A 3 9.56 -6.01 -12.69
C LYS A 3 10.21 -5.38 -11.45
N HIS A 4 11.21 -4.56 -11.67
CA HIS A 4 11.85 -3.80 -10.59
C HIS A 4 11.51 -2.32 -10.77
N ILE A 5 10.91 -1.72 -9.74
CA ILE A 5 10.52 -0.32 -9.78
C ILE A 5 11.05 0.42 -8.56
N THR A 6 11.18 1.73 -8.70
CA THR A 6 11.59 2.60 -7.60
C THR A 6 10.51 3.63 -7.32
N THR A 7 10.42 4.06 -6.05
CA THR A 7 9.51 5.14 -5.67
C THR A 7 10.15 6.51 -5.97
N PRO A 8 9.35 7.54 -6.22
CA PRO A 8 7.89 7.55 -6.19
C PRO A 8 7.30 6.79 -7.37
N ILE A 9 6.18 6.10 -7.11
CA ILE A 9 5.43 5.41 -8.16
C ILE A 9 4.49 6.43 -8.79
N THR A 10 4.71 6.71 -10.07
CA THR A 10 3.95 7.69 -10.83
C THR A 10 3.04 7.02 -11.85
N GLU A 11 2.19 7.80 -12.52
CA GLU A 11 1.36 7.28 -13.60
C GLU A 11 2.19 6.64 -14.71
N GLU A 12 3.37 7.19 -14.99
CA GLU A 12 4.30 6.61 -15.97
C GLU A 12 4.69 5.16 -15.61
N VAL A 13 4.79 4.88 -14.33
CA VAL A 13 5.11 3.54 -13.84
C VAL A 13 3.86 2.65 -13.84
N THR A 14 2.74 3.15 -13.32
CA THR A 14 1.54 2.32 -13.15
C THR A 14 0.95 1.85 -14.47
N LYS A 15 1.09 2.63 -15.53
CA LYS A 15 0.55 2.25 -16.86
C LYS A 15 1.18 0.96 -17.41
N ASP A 16 2.39 0.64 -16.97
CA ASP A 16 3.11 -0.55 -17.42
C ASP A 16 2.94 -1.74 -16.49
N LEU A 17 2.20 -1.60 -15.39
CA LEU A 17 1.94 -2.66 -14.43
C LEU A 17 0.60 -3.32 -14.75
N LYS A 18 0.62 -4.64 -14.86
CA LYS A 18 -0.58 -5.43 -15.18
C LYS A 18 -0.92 -6.38 -14.04
N SER A 19 -2.21 -6.58 -13.82
CA SER A 19 -2.71 -7.55 -12.83
C SER A 19 -2.01 -8.89 -13.01
N GLY A 20 -1.45 -9.41 -11.91
CA GLY A 20 -0.68 -10.64 -11.90
C GLY A 20 0.82 -10.47 -12.04
N ASP A 21 1.31 -9.28 -12.35
CA ASP A 21 2.75 -9.03 -12.43
C ASP A 21 3.41 -9.14 -11.05
N TYR A 22 4.57 -9.78 -10.99
CA TYR A 22 5.44 -9.75 -9.82
C TYR A 22 6.33 -8.51 -9.90
N VAL A 23 6.38 -7.76 -8.80
CA VAL A 23 7.08 -6.48 -8.75
C VAL A 23 7.95 -6.42 -7.50
N TYR A 24 9.16 -5.88 -7.64
CA TYR A 24 10.06 -5.62 -6.53
C TYR A 24 10.21 -4.10 -6.41
N ILE A 25 9.84 -3.57 -5.24
CA ILE A 25 9.81 -2.12 -5.01
C ILE A 25 10.99 -1.71 -4.14
N THR A 26 11.73 -0.70 -4.59
CA THR A 26 12.81 -0.09 -3.82
C THR A 26 12.55 1.39 -3.66
N GLY A 27 12.77 1.91 -2.47
CA GLY A 27 12.65 3.34 -2.19
C GLY A 27 11.92 3.63 -0.91
N THR A 28 11.34 4.81 -0.80
CA THR A 28 10.66 5.29 0.40
C THR A 28 9.15 5.17 0.23
N ILE A 29 8.48 4.58 1.22
CA ILE A 29 7.02 4.48 1.27
C ILE A 29 6.51 4.85 2.66
N TYR A 30 5.21 5.11 2.76
CA TYR A 30 4.56 5.34 4.05
C TYR A 30 3.88 4.07 4.54
N VAL A 31 3.72 3.98 5.85
CA VAL A 31 2.95 2.94 6.52
C VAL A 31 1.81 3.62 7.27
N ALA A 32 0.58 3.23 6.99
CA ALA A 32 -0.59 3.78 7.68
C ALA A 32 -1.72 2.74 7.66
N ARG A 33 -2.36 2.56 8.81
CA ARG A 33 -3.52 1.69 8.98
C ARG A 33 -4.79 2.50 9.21
N ASP A 34 -5.84 1.83 9.65
CA ASP A 34 -7.18 2.43 9.77
C ASP A 34 -7.26 3.63 10.71
N ALA A 35 -6.61 3.61 11.88
CA ALA A 35 -6.64 4.74 12.80
C ALA A 35 -5.98 5.99 12.19
N ALA A 36 -4.85 5.83 11.52
CA ALA A 36 -4.18 6.93 10.83
C ALA A 36 -5.00 7.44 9.64
N HIS A 37 -5.57 6.52 8.86
CA HIS A 37 -6.44 6.88 7.74
C HIS A 37 -7.64 7.71 8.22
N LYS A 38 -8.30 7.26 9.29
CA LYS A 38 -9.44 7.99 9.86
C LYS A 38 -9.02 9.40 10.28
N ARG A 39 -7.89 9.52 10.96
CA ARG A 39 -7.39 10.84 11.42
C ARG A 39 -7.05 11.75 10.24
N MET A 40 -6.48 11.21 9.16
CA MET A 40 -6.21 12.00 7.95
C MET A 40 -7.50 12.52 7.32
N ILE A 41 -8.52 11.68 7.22
CA ILE A 41 -9.81 12.09 6.66
C ILE A 41 -10.48 13.13 7.56
N ASP A 42 -10.47 12.93 8.87
CA ASP A 42 -11.01 13.91 9.83
C ASP A 42 -10.30 15.26 9.69
N ALA A 43 -8.98 15.27 9.50
CA ALA A 43 -8.20 16.49 9.28
C ALA A 43 -8.65 17.20 8.00
N LEU A 44 -8.85 16.46 6.91
CA LEU A 44 -9.33 17.04 5.65
C LEU A 44 -10.73 17.64 5.81
N GLN A 45 -11.61 17.00 6.57
CA GLN A 45 -12.96 17.51 6.82
C GLN A 45 -12.94 18.81 7.64
N ARG A 46 -11.90 19.04 8.44
CA ARG A 46 -11.70 20.29 9.16
C ARG A 46 -10.99 21.37 8.33
N GLY A 47 -10.67 21.07 7.06
CA GLY A 47 -9.94 21.99 6.19
C GLY A 47 -8.44 22.05 6.45
N GLU A 48 -7.90 21.09 7.19
CA GLU A 48 -6.47 21.01 7.47
C GLU A 48 -5.74 20.27 6.36
N GLU A 49 -4.44 20.52 6.22
CA GLU A 49 -3.59 19.79 5.29
C GLU A 49 -3.25 18.40 5.84
N LEU A 50 -2.93 17.47 4.93
CA LEU A 50 -2.44 16.16 5.34
C LEU A 50 -1.03 16.28 5.96
N PRO A 51 -0.71 15.43 6.94
CA PRO A 51 0.60 15.46 7.59
C PRO A 51 1.72 14.86 6.74
N ILE A 52 1.37 14.25 5.60
CA ILE A 52 2.33 13.62 4.70
C ILE A 52 2.11 14.13 3.28
N ASN A 53 3.13 14.00 2.43
CA ASN A 53 3.00 14.32 1.01
C ASN A 53 2.31 13.14 0.30
N ILE A 54 1.01 13.30 0.03
CA ILE A 54 0.19 12.23 -0.55
C ILE A 54 0.42 12.03 -2.05
N LYS A 55 0.85 13.08 -2.77
CA LYS A 55 1.03 12.99 -4.22
C LYS A 55 2.09 11.96 -4.59
N ASP A 56 1.71 11.02 -5.46
CA ASP A 56 2.55 9.91 -5.91
C ASP A 56 3.07 9.05 -4.76
N SER A 57 2.36 9.06 -3.62
CA SER A 57 2.74 8.25 -2.46
C SER A 57 2.31 6.80 -2.62
N THR A 58 3.06 5.94 -1.95
CA THR A 58 2.71 4.53 -1.74
C THR A 58 2.46 4.33 -0.26
N ILE A 59 1.31 3.75 0.08
CA ILE A 59 0.96 3.46 1.47
C ILE A 59 0.84 1.95 1.66
N TYR A 60 1.61 1.44 2.61
CA TYR A 60 1.57 0.04 3.01
C TYR A 60 0.72 -0.11 4.26
N TYR A 61 -0.29 -0.98 4.17
CA TYR A 61 -1.18 -1.32 5.28
C TYR A 61 -0.50 -2.38 6.16
N MET A 62 0.54 -1.97 6.86
CA MET A 62 1.38 -2.86 7.63
C MET A 62 0.99 -2.82 9.11
N GLY A 63 0.95 -4.00 9.76
CA GLY A 63 0.79 -4.11 11.19
C GLY A 63 2.15 -4.36 11.84
N PRO A 64 2.92 -3.31 12.15
CA PRO A 64 4.26 -3.52 12.70
C PRO A 64 4.21 -4.09 14.10
N SER A 65 5.14 -4.99 14.42
CA SER A 65 5.42 -5.43 15.77
C SER A 65 6.69 -4.74 16.28
N PRO A 66 6.95 -4.74 17.61
CA PRO A 66 8.14 -4.11 18.15
C PRO A 66 9.42 -4.62 17.49
N ALA A 67 10.36 -3.72 17.27
CA ALA A 67 11.64 -4.04 16.66
C ALA A 67 12.48 -4.88 17.60
N ARG A 68 13.22 -5.82 17.03
CA ARG A 68 14.26 -6.55 17.74
C ARG A 68 15.56 -5.76 17.67
N GLU A 69 16.46 -6.04 18.60
CA GLU A 69 17.77 -5.41 18.60
C GLU A 69 18.46 -5.55 17.23
N GLY A 70 18.98 -4.44 16.73
CA GLY A 70 19.65 -4.39 15.44
C GLY A 70 18.74 -4.37 14.21
N ARG A 71 17.42 -4.31 14.40
CA ARG A 71 16.46 -4.27 13.27
C ARG A 71 15.53 -3.08 13.37
N PRO A 72 15.17 -2.45 12.22
CA PRO A 72 14.27 -1.30 12.22
C PRO A 72 12.82 -1.66 12.57
N ILE A 73 12.42 -2.92 12.39
CA ILE A 73 11.08 -3.38 12.69
C ILE A 73 11.07 -4.89 12.96
N GLY A 74 10.16 -5.38 13.80
CA GLY A 74 10.09 -6.80 14.18
C GLY A 74 9.40 -7.64 13.12
N SER A 75 8.19 -7.25 12.70
CA SER A 75 7.41 -7.92 11.68
C SER A 75 6.76 -6.88 10.78
N ALA A 76 6.66 -7.17 9.50
CA ALA A 76 6.16 -6.25 8.48
C ALA A 76 5.01 -6.86 7.67
N GLY A 77 4.19 -7.71 8.30
CA GLY A 77 3.07 -8.36 7.61
C GLY A 77 1.96 -7.40 7.21
N PRO A 78 1.33 -7.62 6.05
CA PRO A 78 0.20 -6.77 5.62
C PRO A 78 -1.05 -7.06 6.45
N THR A 79 -1.90 -6.04 6.63
CA THR A 79 -3.22 -6.20 7.22
C THR A 79 -4.29 -6.16 6.14
N THR A 80 -5.51 -6.56 6.50
CA THR A 80 -6.65 -6.61 5.58
C THR A 80 -6.98 -5.22 5.07
N ALA A 81 -6.96 -5.08 3.73
CA ALA A 81 -7.16 -3.79 3.07
C ALA A 81 -8.59 -3.26 3.17
N THR A 82 -9.58 -4.13 3.35
CA THR A 82 -10.99 -3.75 3.43
C THR A 82 -11.25 -2.68 4.51
N CYS A 83 -10.50 -2.71 5.61
CA CYS A 83 -10.63 -1.73 6.69
C CYS A 83 -10.33 -0.30 6.23
N MET A 84 -9.57 -0.13 5.16
CA MET A 84 -9.21 1.17 4.60
C MET A 84 -10.11 1.64 3.46
N ASP A 85 -11.05 0.79 3.01
CA ASP A 85 -11.84 1.07 1.81
C ASP A 85 -12.70 2.33 1.90
N ARG A 86 -13.16 2.68 3.11
CA ARG A 86 -13.94 3.91 3.31
C ARG A 86 -13.11 5.19 3.17
N TYR A 87 -11.81 5.09 3.28
CA TYR A 87 -10.89 6.24 3.27
C TYR A 87 -10.08 6.34 1.98
N ALA A 88 -9.77 5.21 1.36
CA ALA A 88 -8.85 5.15 0.24
C ALA A 88 -9.26 5.99 -0.98
N PRO A 89 -10.54 6.04 -1.40
CA PRO A 89 -10.92 6.85 -2.55
C PRO A 89 -10.56 8.32 -2.39
N THR A 90 -10.75 8.89 -1.21
CA THR A 90 -10.41 10.30 -0.95
C THR A 90 -8.91 10.54 -1.10
N LEU A 91 -8.08 9.66 -0.56
CA LEU A 91 -6.62 9.80 -0.66
C LEU A 91 -6.13 9.58 -2.08
N LEU A 92 -6.73 8.64 -2.81
CA LEU A 92 -6.42 8.42 -4.22
C LEU A 92 -6.74 9.65 -5.05
N ASP A 93 -7.88 10.30 -4.79
CA ASP A 93 -8.25 11.53 -5.48
C ASP A 93 -7.32 12.70 -5.17
N LEU A 94 -6.61 12.64 -4.04
CA LEU A 94 -5.61 13.64 -3.66
C LEU A 94 -4.21 13.33 -4.18
N GLY A 95 -4.02 12.17 -4.80
CA GLY A 95 -2.75 11.86 -5.46
C GLY A 95 -2.03 10.61 -4.99
N GLU A 96 -2.56 9.88 -3.99
CA GLU A 96 -2.00 8.58 -3.62
C GLU A 96 -1.97 7.69 -4.87
N LYS A 97 -0.86 7.02 -5.14
CA LYS A 97 -0.69 6.28 -6.39
C LYS A 97 -0.63 4.77 -6.21
N ALA A 98 -0.24 4.29 -5.06
CA ALA A 98 -0.11 2.88 -4.82
C ALA A 98 -0.50 2.50 -3.39
N MET A 99 -1.07 1.31 -3.23
CA MET A 99 -1.45 0.74 -1.95
C MET A 99 -0.90 -0.68 -1.88
N ILE A 100 -0.43 -1.09 -0.72
CA ILE A 100 0.03 -2.46 -0.48
C ILE A 100 -0.74 -3.01 0.73
N GLY A 101 -1.37 -4.16 0.57
CA GLY A 101 -2.13 -4.79 1.65
C GLY A 101 -2.43 -6.24 1.34
N LYS A 102 -3.55 -6.75 1.83
CA LYS A 102 -4.05 -8.08 1.47
C LYS A 102 -5.57 -8.06 1.39
N GLY A 103 -6.12 -8.94 0.57
CA GLY A 103 -7.56 -9.13 0.43
C GLY A 103 -8.19 -8.26 -0.63
N LYS A 104 -9.51 -8.41 -0.73
CA LYS A 104 -10.30 -7.71 -1.76
C LYS A 104 -10.52 -6.25 -1.42
N ARG A 105 -10.87 -5.47 -2.43
CA ARG A 105 -11.24 -4.06 -2.28
C ARG A 105 -12.68 -3.86 -2.73
N SER A 106 -13.31 -2.81 -2.21
CA SER A 106 -14.66 -2.41 -2.62
C SER A 106 -14.67 -1.86 -4.04
N LYS A 107 -15.86 -1.83 -4.64
CA LYS A 107 -16.05 -1.24 -5.96
C LYS A 107 -15.61 0.22 -6.00
N GLU A 108 -15.91 0.99 -4.94
CA GLU A 108 -15.54 2.41 -4.85
C GLU A 108 -14.04 2.61 -4.90
N VAL A 109 -13.27 1.71 -4.28
CA VAL A 109 -11.81 1.74 -4.34
C VAL A 109 -11.31 1.41 -5.75
N ILE A 110 -11.89 0.39 -6.38
CA ILE A 110 -11.52 -0.01 -7.74
C ILE A 110 -11.79 1.15 -8.71
N ASP A 111 -12.95 1.80 -8.59
CA ASP A 111 -13.30 2.96 -9.42
C ASP A 111 -12.30 4.10 -9.22
N ALA A 112 -11.87 4.34 -7.98
CA ALA A 112 -10.87 5.37 -7.67
C ALA A 112 -9.48 5.03 -8.22
N ILE A 113 -9.11 3.75 -8.18
CA ILE A 113 -7.85 3.29 -8.79
C ILE A 113 -7.83 3.60 -10.29
N VAL A 114 -8.92 3.30 -10.98
CA VAL A 114 -9.00 3.51 -12.43
C VAL A 114 -8.97 5.01 -12.77
N ARG A 115 -9.79 5.83 -12.11
CA ARG A 115 -9.83 7.27 -12.44
C ARG A 115 -8.55 8.01 -12.08
N ASN A 116 -7.77 7.49 -11.12
CA ASN A 116 -6.52 8.11 -10.69
C ASN A 116 -5.27 7.42 -11.22
N HIS A 117 -5.43 6.42 -12.07
CA HIS A 117 -4.31 5.64 -12.64
C HIS A 117 -3.39 5.07 -11.56
N ALA A 118 -4.00 4.61 -10.47
CA ALA A 118 -3.30 4.04 -9.33
C ALA A 118 -3.17 2.52 -9.47
N VAL A 119 -2.60 1.87 -8.46
CA VAL A 119 -2.39 0.42 -8.45
C VAL A 119 -2.53 -0.11 -7.02
N TYR A 120 -3.05 -1.32 -6.89
CA TYR A 120 -3.10 -2.02 -5.61
C TYR A 120 -2.27 -3.29 -5.68
N PHE A 121 -1.34 -3.43 -4.74
CA PHE A 121 -0.46 -4.58 -4.62
C PHE A 121 -0.81 -5.42 -3.39
N ALA A 122 -0.53 -6.71 -3.48
CA ALA A 122 -0.45 -7.58 -2.30
C ALA A 122 1.00 -7.93 -2.03
N ALA A 123 1.39 -7.92 -0.75
CA ALA A 123 2.74 -8.32 -0.37
C ALA A 123 2.90 -9.83 -0.54
N VAL A 124 4.03 -10.25 -1.08
CA VAL A 124 4.36 -11.65 -1.33
C VAL A 124 5.44 -12.09 -0.33
N GLY A 125 5.45 -13.37 0.02
CA GLY A 125 6.45 -13.91 0.93
C GLY A 125 5.88 -14.43 2.24
N GLY A 126 4.58 -14.31 2.45
CA GLY A 126 3.82 -14.97 3.52
C GLY A 126 4.09 -14.45 4.92
N ALA A 127 5.28 -14.63 5.45
CA ALA A 127 5.58 -14.26 6.83
C ALA A 127 6.11 -12.84 6.93
N GLY A 128 5.53 -12.04 7.83
CA GLY A 128 5.96 -10.67 8.07
C GLY A 128 7.43 -10.55 8.48
N ALA A 129 7.99 -11.61 9.07
CA ALA A 129 9.41 -11.66 9.44
C ALA A 129 10.32 -11.63 8.20
N LEU A 130 9.90 -12.27 7.10
CA LEU A 130 10.66 -12.24 5.84
C LEU A 130 10.55 -10.88 5.16
N LEU A 131 9.35 -10.28 5.18
CA LEU A 131 9.12 -8.96 4.60
C LEU A 131 9.89 -7.88 5.36
N SER A 132 10.05 -8.03 6.69
CA SER A 132 10.80 -7.07 7.51
C SER A 132 12.26 -6.96 7.08
N LYS A 133 12.82 -8.00 6.48
CA LYS A 133 14.21 -7.99 6.00
C LYS A 133 14.41 -7.05 4.82
N CYS A 134 13.33 -6.73 4.10
CA CYS A 134 13.37 -5.79 3.00
C CYS A 134 13.32 -4.33 3.48
N ILE A 135 13.08 -4.09 4.76
CA ILE A 135 12.99 -2.75 5.34
C ILE A 135 14.34 -2.39 5.93
N THR A 136 14.99 -1.38 5.34
CA THR A 136 16.33 -0.95 5.76
C THR A 136 16.29 0.20 6.76
N LYS A 137 15.17 0.93 6.83
CA LYS A 137 15.00 2.04 7.76
C LYS A 137 13.52 2.23 8.07
N SER A 138 13.21 2.64 9.30
CA SER A 138 11.84 2.95 9.72
C SER A 138 11.86 4.10 10.72
N GLU A 139 10.99 5.09 10.52
CA GLU A 139 10.82 6.20 11.46
C GLU A 139 9.37 6.62 11.53
N ILE A 140 8.92 7.05 12.72
CA ILE A 140 7.59 7.62 12.91
C ILE A 140 7.66 9.06 12.41
N VAL A 141 6.74 9.45 11.53
CA VAL A 141 6.70 10.81 10.96
C VAL A 141 5.56 11.65 11.50
N CYS A 142 4.47 11.03 11.96
CA CYS A 142 3.35 11.75 12.57
C CYS A 142 2.42 10.79 13.31
N TYR A 143 1.49 11.37 14.10
CA TYR A 143 0.48 10.63 14.87
C TYR A 143 1.11 9.65 15.87
N GLU A 144 2.16 10.09 16.54
CA GLU A 144 2.92 9.26 17.50
C GLU A 144 2.04 8.69 18.62
N ASP A 145 0.99 9.41 19.00
CA ASP A 145 0.04 8.98 20.03
C ASP A 145 -0.74 7.72 19.64
N LEU A 146 -0.79 7.39 18.33
CA LEU A 146 -1.42 6.16 17.86
C LEU A 146 -0.57 4.91 18.10
N GLY A 147 0.65 5.05 18.58
CA GLY A 147 1.52 3.91 18.88
C GLY A 147 1.84 3.08 17.64
N ALA A 148 1.45 1.82 17.64
CA ALA A 148 1.70 0.91 16.51
C ALA A 148 1.01 1.36 15.22
N GLU A 149 -0.01 2.20 15.30
CA GLU A 149 -0.73 2.74 14.14
C GLU A 149 -0.31 4.16 13.76
N ALA A 150 0.76 4.68 14.35
CA ALA A 150 1.36 5.93 13.89
C ALA A 150 1.77 5.82 12.41
N ILE A 151 1.79 6.94 11.71
CA ILE A 151 2.29 6.93 10.33
C ILE A 151 3.80 6.84 10.38
N ARG A 152 4.33 5.85 9.66
CA ARG A 152 5.76 5.63 9.52
C ARG A 152 6.19 5.92 8.09
N LYS A 153 7.46 6.27 7.96
CA LYS A 153 8.14 6.35 6.69
C LYS A 153 9.21 5.26 6.72
N ILE A 154 9.19 4.38 5.74
CA ILE A 154 10.14 3.28 5.68
C ILE A 154 10.89 3.29 4.36
N GLU A 155 12.13 2.82 4.41
CA GLU A 155 12.91 2.57 3.20
C GLU A 155 12.92 1.07 2.96
N ILE A 156 12.60 0.68 1.73
CA ILE A 156 12.51 -0.72 1.33
C ILE A 156 13.46 -0.99 0.17
N ARG A 157 13.92 -2.23 0.10
CA ARG A 157 14.79 -2.71 -0.98
C ARG A 157 14.22 -4.03 -1.50
N ASP A 158 13.94 -4.05 -2.81
CA ASP A 158 13.42 -5.24 -3.50
C ASP A 158 12.25 -5.89 -2.75
N PHE A 159 11.32 -5.06 -2.27
CA PHE A 159 10.16 -5.52 -1.53
C PHE A 159 9.21 -6.24 -2.47
N PRO A 160 8.94 -7.54 -2.26
CA PRO A 160 8.19 -8.34 -3.23
C PRO A 160 6.70 -8.16 -3.10
N VAL A 161 6.06 -7.79 -4.20
CA VAL A 161 4.61 -7.61 -4.28
C VAL A 161 4.09 -8.21 -5.59
N ILE A 162 2.78 -8.43 -5.63
CA ILE A 162 2.08 -8.81 -6.87
C ILE A 162 1.01 -7.75 -7.14
N VAL A 163 0.83 -7.39 -8.41
CA VAL A 163 -0.24 -6.47 -8.81
C VAL A 163 -1.57 -7.21 -8.70
N VAL A 164 -2.45 -6.74 -7.83
CA VAL A 164 -3.81 -7.29 -7.67
C VAL A 164 -4.78 -6.54 -8.56
N ILE A 165 -4.79 -5.21 -8.47
CA ILE A 165 -5.65 -4.36 -9.29
C ILE A 165 -4.77 -3.36 -10.02
N ASP A 166 -4.80 -3.41 -11.35
CA ASP A 166 -4.01 -2.49 -12.17
C ASP A 166 -4.79 -1.20 -12.47
N SER A 167 -4.12 -0.26 -13.15
CA SER A 167 -4.70 1.05 -13.43
C SER A 167 -5.88 1.01 -14.41
N GLN A 168 -6.14 -0.12 -15.04
CA GLN A 168 -7.29 -0.32 -15.92
C GLN A 168 -8.44 -1.03 -15.23
N GLY A 169 -8.27 -1.39 -13.95
CA GLY A 169 -9.31 -2.07 -13.18
C GLY A 169 -9.30 -3.59 -13.28
N ASN A 170 -8.32 -4.17 -13.98
CA ASN A 170 -8.19 -5.62 -13.99
C ASN A 170 -7.86 -6.11 -12.59
N ASN A 171 -8.61 -7.09 -12.10
CA ASN A 171 -8.55 -7.55 -10.72
C ASN A 171 -8.21 -9.02 -10.67
N LEU A 172 -7.08 -9.35 -10.06
CA LEU A 172 -6.57 -10.72 -9.99
C LEU A 172 -7.57 -11.68 -9.33
N TYR A 173 -8.31 -11.22 -8.32
CA TYR A 173 -9.32 -12.05 -7.67
C TYR A 173 -10.43 -12.45 -8.63
N GLU A 174 -10.88 -11.55 -9.49
CA GLU A 174 -11.91 -11.85 -10.49
C GLU A 174 -11.38 -12.75 -11.59
N THR A 175 -10.18 -12.50 -12.06
CA THR A 175 -9.53 -13.31 -13.10
C THR A 175 -9.34 -14.75 -12.62
N ALA A 176 -8.84 -14.92 -11.40
CA ALA A 176 -8.63 -16.25 -10.82
C ALA A 176 -9.95 -17.03 -10.70
N ILE A 177 -11.02 -16.37 -10.27
CA ILE A 177 -12.34 -16.99 -10.16
C ILE A 177 -12.83 -17.44 -11.54
N LYS A 178 -12.69 -16.60 -12.57
CA LYS A 178 -13.09 -16.92 -13.94
C LYS A 178 -12.30 -18.10 -14.51
N GLU A 179 -11.01 -18.14 -14.25
CA GLU A 179 -10.15 -19.24 -14.68
C GLU A 179 -10.58 -20.57 -14.05
N PHE A 180 -10.87 -20.56 -12.75
CA PHE A 180 -11.37 -21.75 -12.07
C PHE A 180 -12.78 -22.14 -12.55
N ALA A 181 -13.66 -21.19 -12.84
CA ALA A 181 -14.99 -21.47 -13.34
C ALA A 181 -14.99 -22.02 -14.77
N ALA A 182 -13.95 -21.76 -15.56
CA ALA A 182 -13.82 -22.25 -16.92
C ALA A 182 -13.32 -23.71 -17.00
N ILE A 183 -12.90 -24.26 -15.89
CA ILE A 183 -12.48 -25.66 -15.78
C ILE A 183 -13.68 -26.52 -15.36
#